data_503f1c99894a634d65ca8a1ee5289107
#
_entry.id   503f1c99894a634d65ca8a1ee5289107
#
_cell.length_a   1.000
_cell.length_b   1.000
_cell.length_c   1.000
_cell.angle_alpha   90.00
_cell.angle_beta   90.00
_cell.angle_gamma   90.00
#
_symmetry.space_group_name_H-M   'P 1'
#
loop_
_entity.id
_entity.type
_entity.pdbx_description
1 polymer ?
#
loop_
_entity_poly.entity_id
_entity_poly.type
_entity_poly.pdbx_seq_one_letter_code
_entity_poly.pdbx_strand_id
1 'polypeptide(L)' 'MPDKSEEKLQNRIRRLRFDHGEMTQQELAERAGVTRQTIIALEAGRYVPSLLLAFRLAAALGVRVEDVFQYEAGSPK' A
#
# COMPACT_ATOMS: atom_id res chain seq x y z
N MET A 1 21.58 -12.89 -8.46
CA MET A 1 20.59 -11.90 -7.96
C MET A 1 19.41 -11.85 -8.88
N PRO A 2 18.22 -11.70 -8.32
CA PRO A 2 17.08 -11.54 -9.22
C PRO A 2 17.14 -10.20 -9.94
N ASP A 3 16.55 -10.16 -11.09
CA ASP A 3 16.43 -8.95 -11.88
C ASP A 3 15.49 -8.00 -11.14
N LYS A 4 15.94 -6.78 -10.87
CA LYS A 4 15.13 -5.81 -10.14
C LYS A 4 13.82 -5.49 -10.85
N SER A 5 13.79 -5.61 -12.18
CA SER A 5 12.58 -5.33 -12.92
C SER A 5 11.47 -6.34 -12.60
N GLU A 6 11.82 -7.48 -12.02
CA GLU A 6 10.83 -8.50 -11.66
C GLU A 6 10.37 -8.37 -10.22
N GLU A 7 10.98 -7.49 -9.44
CA GLU A 7 10.57 -7.30 -8.07
C GLU A 7 9.28 -6.49 -8.04
N LYS A 8 8.40 -6.86 -7.14
CA LYS A 8 7.11 -6.19 -7.02
C LYS A 8 6.79 -5.93 -5.55
N LEU A 9 6.21 -4.79 -5.32
CA LEU A 9 5.61 -4.50 -4.04
C LEU A 9 4.10 -4.52 -4.27
N GLN A 10 3.46 -5.54 -3.75
CA GLN A 10 2.01 -5.67 -3.86
C GLN A 10 1.37 -5.09 -2.62
N ASN A 11 0.10 -4.72 -2.73
CA ASN A 11 -0.59 -4.20 -1.58
C ASN A 11 -2.05 -4.67 -1.58
N ARG A 12 -2.64 -4.61 -0.41
CA ARG A 12 -4.05 -4.96 -0.20
C ARG A 12 -4.83 -3.76 0.31
N ILE A 13 -4.42 -2.56 -0.07
CA ILE A 13 -5.03 -1.34 0.46
C ILE A 13 -6.53 -1.32 0.18
N ARG A 14 -6.92 -1.61 -1.05
CA ARG A 14 -8.33 -1.57 -1.43
C ARG A 14 -9.14 -2.56 -0.60
N ARG A 15 -8.65 -3.77 -0.45
CA ARG A 15 -9.35 -4.80 0.32
C ARG A 15 -9.45 -4.40 1.79
N LEU A 16 -8.37 -3.86 2.33
CA LEU A 16 -8.35 -3.46 3.73
C LEU A 16 -9.26 -2.27 3.98
N ARG A 17 -9.35 -1.34 3.02
CA ARG A 17 -10.32 -0.25 3.13
C ARG A 17 -11.74 -0.78 3.21
N PHE A 18 -12.04 -1.73 2.33
CA PHE A 18 -13.36 -2.33 2.29
C PHE A 18 -13.67 -3.03 3.61
N ASP A 19 -12.71 -3.80 4.11
CA ASP A 19 -12.89 -4.54 5.36
C ASP A 19 -12.99 -3.62 6.57
N HIS A 20 -12.47 -2.40 6.46
CA HIS A 20 -12.48 -1.42 7.56
C HIS A 20 -13.66 -0.45 7.41
N GLY A 21 -14.88 -1.00 7.33
CA GLY A 21 -16.09 -0.18 7.25
C GLY A 21 -16.28 0.51 5.92
N GLU A 22 -15.78 -0.08 4.84
CA GLU A 22 -15.91 0.48 3.49
C GLU A 22 -15.31 1.88 3.40
N MET A 23 -14.15 2.05 3.98
CA MET A 23 -13.43 3.32 3.96
C MET A 23 -13.15 3.75 2.53
N THR A 24 -13.44 5.02 2.22
CA THR A 24 -13.18 5.55 0.88
C THR A 24 -11.69 5.88 0.71
N GLN A 25 -11.27 6.04 -0.54
CA GLN A 25 -9.90 6.48 -0.83
C GLN A 25 -9.64 7.84 -0.19
N GLN A 26 -10.62 8.74 -0.24
CA GLN A 26 -10.47 10.07 0.35
C GLN A 26 -10.30 9.99 1.86
N GLU A 27 -11.07 9.14 2.52
CA GLU A 27 -10.95 8.97 3.97
C GLU A 27 -9.57 8.45 4.34
N LEU A 28 -9.08 7.46 3.60
CA LEU A 28 -7.75 6.92 3.87
C LEU A 28 -6.68 7.98 3.64
N ALA A 29 -6.83 8.75 2.56
CA ALA A 29 -5.88 9.82 2.25
C ALA A 29 -5.79 10.82 3.40
N GLU A 30 -6.94 11.23 3.92
CA GLU A 30 -6.98 12.18 5.04
C GLU A 30 -6.31 11.60 6.27
N ARG A 31 -6.58 10.35 6.58
CA ARG A 31 -6.01 9.70 7.76
C ARG A 31 -4.50 9.50 7.64
N ALA A 32 -4.03 9.23 6.43
CA ALA A 32 -2.60 9.00 6.20
C ALA A 32 -1.85 10.29 5.91
N GLY A 33 -2.55 11.42 5.76
CA GLY A 33 -1.90 12.70 5.53
C GLY A 33 -1.39 12.87 4.12
N VAL A 34 -2.05 12.28 3.14
CA VAL A 34 -1.68 12.41 1.72
C VAL A 34 -2.91 12.75 0.91
N THR A 35 -2.71 12.94 -0.40
CA THR A 35 -3.82 13.25 -1.29
C THR A 35 -4.48 11.96 -1.77
N ARG A 36 -5.71 12.09 -2.24
CA ARG A 36 -6.42 10.96 -2.85
C ARG A 36 -5.65 10.40 -4.03
N GLN A 37 -5.00 11.29 -4.82
CA GLN A 37 -4.21 10.85 -5.95
C GLN A 37 -3.10 9.90 -5.53
N THR A 38 -2.49 10.15 -4.39
CA THR A 38 -1.47 9.27 -3.85
C THR A 38 -2.04 7.89 -3.55
N ILE A 39 -3.23 7.83 -2.95
CA ILE A 39 -3.87 6.54 -2.66
C ILE A 39 -4.18 5.80 -3.94
N ILE A 40 -4.70 6.51 -4.95
CA ILE A 40 -5.01 5.89 -6.25
C ILE A 40 -3.74 5.28 -6.84
N ALA A 41 -2.63 6.04 -6.83
CA ALA A 41 -1.38 5.55 -7.40
C ALA A 41 -0.84 4.35 -6.61
N LEU A 42 -0.96 4.37 -5.29
CA LEU A 42 -0.54 3.26 -4.45
C LEU A 42 -1.33 2.00 -4.78
N GLU A 43 -2.65 2.11 -4.85
CA GLU A 43 -3.49 0.94 -5.12
C GLU A 43 -3.24 0.37 -6.51
N ALA A 44 -2.88 1.23 -7.44
CA ALA A 44 -2.57 0.81 -8.80
C ALA A 44 -1.16 0.23 -8.94
N GLY A 45 -0.37 0.28 -7.88
CA GLY A 45 0.99 -0.25 -7.93
C GLY A 45 1.96 0.65 -8.67
N ARG A 46 1.62 1.94 -8.86
CA ARG A 46 2.47 2.87 -9.60
C ARG A 46 3.32 3.75 -8.71
N TYR A 47 3.24 3.56 -7.42
CA TYR A 47 3.96 4.40 -6.48
C TYR A 47 4.40 3.55 -5.30
N VAL A 48 5.68 3.65 -4.96
CA VAL A 48 6.24 2.96 -3.81
C VAL A 48 6.30 3.97 -2.66
N PRO A 49 5.62 3.71 -1.56
CA PRO A 49 5.56 4.68 -0.48
C PRO A 49 6.86 4.74 0.30
N SER A 50 7.09 5.86 0.96
CA SER A 50 8.15 5.93 1.95
C SER A 50 7.79 4.99 3.11
N LEU A 51 8.78 4.65 3.91
CA LEU A 51 8.54 3.81 5.08
C LEU A 51 7.56 4.47 6.03
N LEU A 52 7.70 5.78 6.23
CA LEU A 52 6.80 6.51 7.12
C LEU A 52 5.36 6.44 6.61
N LEU A 53 5.17 6.64 5.30
CA LEU A 53 3.83 6.57 4.75
C LEU A 53 3.26 5.16 4.88
N ALA A 54 4.08 4.14 4.69
CA ALA A 54 3.63 2.76 4.84
C ALA A 54 3.09 2.52 6.25
N PHE A 55 3.78 3.02 7.27
CA PHE A 55 3.32 2.88 8.65
C PHE A 55 2.05 3.70 8.91
N ARG A 56 1.94 4.88 8.32
CA ARG A 56 0.73 5.69 8.46
C ARG A 56 -0.49 4.99 7.87
N LEU A 57 -0.30 4.35 6.70
CA LEU A 57 -1.39 3.61 6.06
C LEU A 57 -1.82 2.43 6.93
N ALA A 58 -0.86 1.69 7.46
CA ALA A 58 -1.16 0.56 8.32
C ALA A 58 -1.93 1.01 9.55
N ALA A 59 -1.49 2.12 10.18
CA ALA A 59 -2.17 2.65 11.35
C ALA A 59 -3.60 3.08 11.01
N ALA A 60 -3.77 3.75 9.86
CA ALA A 60 -5.09 4.20 9.44
C ALA A 60 -6.04 3.04 9.19
N LEU A 61 -5.50 1.92 8.72
CA LEU A 61 -6.29 0.73 8.43
C LEU A 61 -6.39 -0.22 9.63
N GLY A 62 -5.68 0.08 10.71
CA GLY A 62 -5.74 -0.73 11.93
C GLY A 62 -5.08 -2.08 11.77
N VAL A 63 -4.08 -2.19 10.93
CA VAL A 63 -3.38 -3.45 10.65
C VAL A 63 -1.88 -3.22 10.70
N ARG A 64 -1.12 -4.27 10.46
CA ARG A 64 0.34 -4.19 10.44
C ARG A 64 0.80 -3.83 9.03
N VAL A 65 2.01 -3.29 8.93
CA VAL A 65 2.56 -2.92 7.63
C VAL A 65 2.61 -4.13 6.68
N GLU A 66 2.99 -5.28 7.19
CA GLU A 66 3.08 -6.48 6.35
C GLU A 66 1.70 -6.99 5.93
N ASP A 67 0.63 -6.54 6.56
CA ASP A 67 -0.72 -6.85 6.08
C ASP A 67 -1.08 -5.95 4.89
N VAL A 68 -0.50 -4.76 4.84
CA VAL A 68 -0.78 -3.80 3.77
C VAL A 68 0.06 -4.10 2.54
N PHE A 69 1.36 -4.34 2.73
CA PHE A 69 2.30 -4.50 1.63
C PHE A 69 2.97 -5.86 1.69
N GLN A 70 3.11 -6.47 0.52
CA GLN A 70 3.78 -7.75 0.38
C GLN A 70 4.88 -7.61 -0.66
N TYR A 71 6.03 -8.14 -0.36
CA TYR A 71 7.17 -8.10 -1.25
C TYR A 71 7.21 -9.40 -2.07
N GLU A 72 7.30 -9.23 -3.37
CA GLU A 72 7.47 -10.35 -4.27
C GLU A 72 8.82 -10.21 -4.94
N ALA A 73 9.77 -11.07 -4.58
CA ALA A 73 11.10 -11.04 -5.17
C ALA A 73 11.04 -11.41 -6.64
N GLY A 74 12.00 -10.95 -7.39
CA GLY A 74 12.10 -11.34 -8.77
C GLY A 74 12.40 -12.83 -8.90
N SER A 75 12.28 -13.32 -10.13
CA SER A 75 12.51 -14.74 -10.41
C SER A 75 13.92 -15.12 -9.98
N PRO A 76 14.07 -16.23 -9.28
CA PRO A 76 15.42 -16.67 -8.92
C PRO A 76 16.11 -17.19 -10.13
N LYS A 77 16.52 -17.26 -10.73
CA LYS A 77 17.00 -17.86 -11.91
C LYS A 77 17.91 -18.13 -12.14
#